data_3dea22f5393436b604a45e20ebf9cd00
#
_entry.id   3dea22f5393436b604a45e20ebf9cd00
#
_cell.length_a   1.000
_cell.length_b   1.000
_cell.length_c   1.000
_cell.angle_alpha   90.00
_cell.angle_beta   90.00
_cell.angle_gamma   90.00
#
_symmetry.space_group_name_H-M   'P 1'
#
loop_
_entity.id
_entity.type
_entity.pdbx_description
1 polymer ?
#
loop_
_entity_poly.entity_id
_entity_poly.type
_entity_poly.pdbx_seq_one_letter_code
_entity_poly.pdbx_strand_id
1 'polypeptide(L)'
;SRYKNTKKIGSKNLILNTNIYNHQFVNREAVVKSLPIIGKTDIEVGDTVVVHHNVFRRWHDVRGNEKNSFAYFNEDTYVVPEDQIFLVKKENKWKAPKGYCFVKPISSENNLDTSKEKALIGVLKHADETLIHAGLKDGDLVGFSPDDEYEFVIEGQRMYRVMTQFITIKYEYQGHEKEYNPSWAQSG
;
A
#
# COMPACT_ATOMS: atom_id res chain seq x y z
N SER A 1 -9.71 -0.02 13.81
CA SER A 1 -10.82 0.56 13.03
C SER A 1 -10.67 0.19 11.57
N ARG A 2 -11.77 -0.10 10.89
CA ARG A 2 -11.79 -0.39 9.44
C ARG A 2 -11.45 0.80 8.57
N TYR A 3 -11.59 1.99 9.11
CA TYR A 3 -11.43 3.23 8.38
C TYR A 3 -10.44 4.13 9.09
N LYS A 4 -9.46 4.64 8.36
CA LYS A 4 -8.56 5.71 8.81
C LYS A 4 -9.22 7.06 8.54
N ASN A 5 -10.38 7.31 9.12
CA ASN A 5 -11.16 8.53 8.90
C ASN A 5 -11.34 9.39 10.16
N THR A 6 -10.57 9.10 11.20
CA THR A 6 -10.63 9.85 12.45
C THR A 6 -9.28 10.49 12.77
N LYS A 7 -9.32 11.73 13.26
CA LYS A 7 -8.15 12.45 13.79
C LYS A 7 -8.37 12.76 15.25
N LYS A 8 -7.39 12.44 16.08
CA LYS A 8 -7.42 12.77 17.51
C LYS A 8 -7.02 14.23 17.69
N ILE A 9 -7.89 15.01 18.34
CA ILE A 9 -7.62 16.40 18.73
C ILE A 9 -7.83 16.49 20.24
N GLY A 10 -6.74 16.56 21.00
CA GLY A 10 -6.79 16.46 22.46
C GLY A 10 -7.36 15.11 22.92
N SER A 11 -8.43 15.13 23.72
CA SER A 11 -9.13 13.91 24.19
C SER A 11 -10.26 13.42 23.27
N LYS A 12 -10.54 14.14 22.17
CA LYS A 12 -11.67 13.84 21.28
C LYS A 12 -11.19 13.27 19.94
N ASN A 13 -11.98 12.36 19.37
CA ASN A 13 -11.80 11.88 18.00
C ASN A 13 -12.73 12.66 17.06
N LEU A 14 -12.16 13.30 16.07
CA LEU A 14 -12.89 13.96 14.99
C LEU A 14 -12.98 13.00 13.80
N ILE A 15 -14.21 12.75 13.32
CA ILE A 15 -14.43 12.03 12.06
C ILE A 15 -14.19 13.01 10.91
N LEU A 16 -13.17 12.72 10.08
CA LEU A 16 -12.77 13.58 8.97
C LEU A 16 -13.61 13.33 7.73
N ASN A 17 -14.06 12.09 7.52
CA ASN A 17 -14.84 11.70 6.36
C ASN A 17 -15.79 10.55 6.71
N THR A 18 -17.03 10.69 6.29
CA THR A 18 -18.08 9.66 6.46
C THR A 18 -18.28 8.81 5.21
N ASN A 19 -17.54 9.07 4.14
CA ASN A 19 -17.64 8.33 2.89
C ASN A 19 -16.95 6.97 2.99
N ILE A 20 -17.66 5.99 3.51
CA ILE A 20 -17.17 4.62 3.70
C ILE A 20 -16.92 3.86 2.40
N TYR A 21 -17.38 4.39 1.27
CA TYR A 21 -17.14 3.80 -0.06
C TYR A 21 -15.80 4.24 -0.66
N ASN A 22 -15.21 5.31 -0.14
CA ASN A 22 -13.95 5.81 -0.65
C ASN A 22 -12.79 4.95 -0.12
N HIS A 23 -12.15 4.20 -1.01
CA HIS A 23 -11.04 3.30 -0.70
C HIS A 23 -9.83 4.01 -0.06
N GLN A 24 -9.67 5.32 -0.23
CA GLN A 24 -8.60 6.11 0.40
C GLN A 24 -8.72 6.14 1.92
N PHE A 25 -9.94 6.01 2.46
CA PHE A 25 -10.20 6.04 3.90
C PHE A 25 -10.35 4.65 4.52
N VAL A 26 -10.35 3.60 3.70
CA VAL A 26 -10.36 2.23 4.20
C VAL A 26 -9.00 1.90 4.82
N ASN A 27 -9.00 1.37 6.03
CA ASN A 27 -7.77 0.86 6.64
C ASN A 27 -7.22 -0.29 5.79
N ARG A 28 -5.91 -0.32 5.62
CA ARG A 28 -5.20 -1.37 4.86
C ARG A 28 -4.20 -2.12 5.73
N GLU A 29 -4.10 -1.77 7.00
CA GLU A 29 -3.18 -2.38 7.95
C GLU A 29 -3.94 -3.33 8.88
N ALA A 30 -3.36 -4.50 9.12
CA ALA A 30 -3.84 -5.50 10.06
C ALA A 30 -2.68 -6.09 10.86
N VAL A 31 -3.03 -6.69 12.01
CA VAL A 31 -2.09 -7.49 12.80
C VAL A 31 -2.43 -8.96 12.59
N VAL A 32 -1.43 -9.76 12.31
CA VAL A 32 -1.58 -11.21 12.11
C VAL A 32 -1.95 -11.88 13.42
N LYS A 33 -3.08 -12.57 13.43
CA LYS A 33 -3.65 -13.23 14.62
C LYS A 33 -3.36 -14.74 14.64
N SER A 34 -3.35 -15.35 13.47
CA SER A 34 -3.03 -16.76 13.26
C SER A 34 -2.50 -16.98 11.85
N LEU A 35 -1.77 -18.06 11.67
CA LEU A 35 -1.20 -18.46 10.39
C LEU A 35 -2.00 -19.60 9.76
N PRO A 36 -1.87 -19.84 8.45
CA PRO A 36 -2.47 -20.98 7.81
C PRO A 36 -1.89 -22.31 8.39
N ILE A 37 -2.72 -23.34 8.45
CA ILE A 37 -2.30 -24.67 8.92
C ILE A 37 -1.36 -25.34 7.89
N ILE A 38 -1.60 -25.07 6.60
CA ILE A 38 -0.84 -25.64 5.49
C ILE A 38 -0.19 -24.49 4.72
N GLY A 39 1.09 -24.64 4.45
CA GLY A 39 1.90 -23.67 3.73
C GLY A 39 3.07 -23.17 4.58
N LYS A 40 4.12 -22.71 3.90
CA LYS A 40 5.24 -22.00 4.54
C LYS A 40 5.12 -20.54 4.19
N THR A 41 5.13 -19.70 5.17
CA THR A 41 5.15 -18.24 5.02
C THR A 41 6.20 -17.67 5.95
N ASP A 42 6.81 -16.56 5.55
CA ASP A 42 7.73 -15.80 6.40
C ASP A 42 7.00 -14.86 7.37
N ILE A 43 5.66 -14.86 7.32
CA ILE A 43 4.82 -14.05 8.19
C ILE A 43 4.67 -14.74 9.55
N GLU A 44 4.67 -13.97 10.62
CA GLU A 44 4.54 -14.45 12.00
C GLU A 44 3.34 -13.85 12.71
N VAL A 45 2.86 -14.53 13.74
CA VAL A 45 1.78 -13.98 14.59
C VAL A 45 2.30 -12.74 15.32
N GLY A 46 1.55 -11.65 15.22
CA GLY A 46 1.94 -10.35 15.75
C GLY A 46 2.51 -9.39 14.71
N ASP A 47 2.92 -9.87 13.53
CA ASP A 47 3.36 -9.01 12.45
C ASP A 47 2.25 -8.03 12.02
N THR A 48 2.64 -6.82 11.65
CA THR A 48 1.74 -5.88 10.98
C THR A 48 1.86 -6.07 9.48
N VAL A 49 0.72 -6.16 8.79
CA VAL A 49 0.66 -6.37 7.35
C VAL A 49 -0.15 -5.28 6.66
N VAL A 50 0.23 -4.95 5.44
CA VAL A 50 -0.57 -4.13 4.54
C VAL A 50 -1.28 -5.05 3.56
N VAL A 51 -2.60 -4.90 3.46
CA VAL A 51 -3.46 -5.78 2.68
C VAL A 51 -4.20 -5.02 1.58
N HIS A 52 -4.75 -5.76 0.63
CA HIS A 52 -5.57 -5.20 -0.44
C HIS A 52 -6.77 -4.42 0.12
N HIS A 53 -7.08 -3.27 -0.47
CA HIS A 53 -8.15 -2.36 -0.02
C HIS A 53 -9.54 -3.01 0.08
N ASN A 54 -9.81 -4.08 -0.67
CA ASN A 54 -11.07 -4.80 -0.61
C ASN A 54 -11.22 -5.69 0.64
N VAL A 55 -10.13 -6.00 1.35
CA VAL A 55 -10.17 -6.89 2.54
C VAL A 55 -11.12 -6.33 3.59
N PHE A 56 -11.04 -5.05 3.88
CA PHE A 56 -11.87 -4.39 4.90
C PHE A 56 -13.10 -3.68 4.34
N ARG A 57 -13.34 -3.80 3.03
CA ARG A 57 -14.43 -3.09 2.37
C ARG A 57 -15.79 -3.50 2.91
N ARG A 58 -16.66 -2.50 3.10
CA ARG A 58 -18.10 -2.64 3.31
C ARG A 58 -18.86 -1.88 2.24
N TRP A 59 -20.04 -2.36 1.89
CA TRP A 59 -20.96 -1.67 0.99
C TRP A 59 -22.41 -2.01 1.37
N HIS A 60 -23.35 -1.30 0.77
CA HIS A 60 -24.77 -1.64 0.89
C HIS A 60 -25.27 -2.20 -0.43
N ASP A 61 -26.09 -3.24 -0.35
CA ASP A 61 -26.79 -3.77 -1.53
C ASP A 61 -27.92 -2.82 -1.95
N VAL A 62 -28.57 -3.14 -3.07
CA VAL A 62 -29.69 -2.35 -3.61
C VAL A 62 -30.89 -2.23 -2.68
N ARG A 63 -30.95 -3.05 -1.63
CA ARG A 63 -31.99 -3.01 -0.60
C ARG A 63 -31.55 -2.27 0.66
N GLY A 64 -30.36 -1.70 0.66
CA GLY A 64 -29.80 -0.97 1.79
C GLY A 64 -29.19 -1.85 2.88
N ASN A 65 -29.05 -3.17 2.65
CA ASN A 65 -28.42 -4.06 3.63
C ASN A 65 -26.90 -3.94 3.55
N GLU A 66 -26.26 -3.79 4.70
CA GLU A 66 -24.81 -3.77 4.80
C GLU A 66 -24.23 -5.15 4.41
N LYS A 67 -23.19 -5.13 3.57
CA LYS A 67 -22.42 -6.29 3.13
C LYS A 67 -20.97 -6.12 3.50
N ASN A 68 -20.35 -7.20 3.91
CA ASN A 68 -18.92 -7.28 4.20
C ASN A 68 -18.16 -7.86 3.01
N SER A 69 -16.84 -7.65 3.02
CA SER A 69 -15.95 -8.25 2.04
C SER A 69 -15.96 -9.78 2.12
N PHE A 70 -15.45 -10.41 1.10
CA PHE A 70 -15.28 -11.86 1.05
C PHE A 70 -14.32 -12.38 2.14
N ALA A 71 -13.37 -11.55 2.58
CA ALA A 71 -12.42 -11.89 3.63
C ALA A 71 -12.99 -11.79 5.07
N TYR A 72 -14.18 -11.21 5.24
CA TYR A 72 -14.77 -11.00 6.56
C TYR A 72 -15.11 -12.33 7.25
N PHE A 73 -14.62 -12.54 8.45
CA PHE A 73 -14.93 -13.69 9.29
C PHE A 73 -15.88 -13.33 10.41
N ASN A 74 -15.49 -12.36 11.23
CA ASN A 74 -16.32 -11.76 12.28
C ASN A 74 -15.83 -10.35 12.61
N GLU A 75 -16.38 -9.69 13.63
CA GLU A 75 -16.00 -8.33 14.00
C GLU A 75 -14.48 -8.23 14.17
N ASP A 76 -13.88 -7.31 13.41
CA ASP A 76 -12.44 -7.02 13.38
C ASP A 76 -11.52 -8.23 13.05
N THR A 77 -12.07 -9.31 12.50
CA THR A 77 -11.30 -10.50 12.08
C THR A 77 -11.60 -10.85 10.63
N TYR A 78 -10.53 -11.11 9.88
CA TYR A 78 -10.58 -11.37 8.44
C TYR A 78 -9.67 -12.55 8.09
N VAL A 79 -10.10 -13.36 7.14
CA VAL A 79 -9.27 -14.44 6.56
C VAL A 79 -8.73 -13.92 5.23
N VAL A 80 -7.43 -13.65 5.19
CA VAL A 80 -6.79 -12.99 4.06
C VAL A 80 -5.91 -13.97 3.33
N PRO A 81 -6.14 -14.22 2.03
CA PRO A 81 -5.22 -14.98 1.19
C PRO A 81 -3.85 -14.30 1.11
N GLU A 82 -2.79 -15.07 0.95
CA GLU A 82 -1.41 -14.55 0.93
C GLU A 82 -1.17 -13.57 -0.21
N ASP A 83 -1.77 -13.79 -1.37
CA ASP A 83 -1.73 -12.90 -2.54
C ASP A 83 -2.42 -11.54 -2.33
N GLN A 84 -3.15 -11.38 -1.24
CA GLN A 84 -3.76 -10.12 -0.81
C GLN A 84 -2.92 -9.36 0.23
N ILE A 85 -1.74 -9.89 0.60
CA ILE A 85 -0.80 -9.26 1.53
C ILE A 85 0.33 -8.64 0.71
N PHE A 86 0.54 -7.34 0.84
CA PHE A 86 1.46 -6.58 0.01
C PHE A 86 2.72 -6.10 0.72
N LEU A 87 2.65 -5.92 2.05
CA LEU A 87 3.82 -5.64 2.90
C LEU A 87 3.67 -6.32 4.24
N VAL A 88 4.79 -6.68 4.81
CA VAL A 88 4.90 -7.22 6.17
C VAL A 88 5.92 -6.40 6.94
N LYS A 89 5.57 -5.96 8.14
CA LYS A 89 6.46 -5.21 9.02
C LYS A 89 7.12 -6.15 10.01
N LYS A 90 8.43 -6.33 9.86
CA LYS A 90 9.29 -7.11 10.77
C LYS A 90 10.35 -6.20 11.38
N GLU A 91 10.55 -6.28 12.67
CA GLU A 91 11.58 -5.49 13.36
C GLU A 91 11.57 -4.00 12.97
N ASN A 92 10.36 -3.45 12.86
CA ASN A 92 10.13 -2.06 12.46
C ASN A 92 10.52 -1.70 11.01
N LYS A 93 10.77 -2.69 10.15
CA LYS A 93 11.05 -2.51 8.72
C LYS A 93 9.99 -3.19 7.87
N TRP A 94 9.52 -2.49 6.86
CA TRP A 94 8.62 -3.05 5.87
C TRP A 94 9.39 -3.90 4.86
N LYS A 95 8.84 -5.07 4.55
CA LYS A 95 9.33 -5.99 3.51
C LYS A 95 8.19 -6.32 2.57
N ALA A 96 8.45 -6.31 1.28
CA ALA A 96 7.51 -6.78 0.27
C ALA A 96 7.58 -8.31 0.18
N PRO A 97 6.44 -9.02 0.19
CA PRO A 97 6.40 -10.42 -0.14
C PRO A 97 6.72 -10.64 -1.63
N LYS A 98 7.04 -11.87 -1.98
CA LYS A 98 7.37 -12.23 -3.37
C LYS A 98 6.23 -11.85 -4.33
N GLY A 99 6.59 -11.21 -5.43
CA GLY A 99 5.68 -10.82 -6.51
C GLY A 99 5.21 -9.37 -6.48
N TYR A 100 5.50 -8.63 -5.40
CA TYR A 100 5.13 -7.21 -5.27
C TYR A 100 6.32 -6.36 -4.85
N CYS A 101 6.29 -5.10 -5.26
CA CYS A 101 7.22 -4.09 -4.77
C CYS A 101 6.49 -2.76 -4.59
N PHE A 102 7.13 -1.82 -3.93
CA PHE A 102 6.60 -0.47 -3.73
C PHE A 102 7.53 0.57 -4.31
N VAL A 103 6.95 1.46 -5.11
CA VAL A 103 7.67 2.51 -5.82
C VAL A 103 7.10 3.86 -5.39
N LYS A 104 7.98 4.77 -4.97
CA LYS A 104 7.61 6.14 -4.63
C LYS A 104 7.76 7.02 -5.86
N PRO A 105 6.72 7.76 -6.28
CA PRO A 105 6.81 8.64 -7.44
C PRO A 105 7.85 9.74 -7.23
N ILE A 106 8.40 10.25 -8.33
CA ILE A 106 9.27 11.42 -8.36
C ILE A 106 8.53 12.63 -8.94
N SER A 107 8.94 13.83 -8.56
CA SER A 107 8.35 15.06 -9.06
C SER A 107 8.55 15.22 -10.57
N SER A 108 7.52 15.67 -11.27
CA SER A 108 7.66 16.15 -12.64
C SER A 108 8.28 17.55 -12.63
N GLU A 109 9.26 17.79 -13.50
CA GLU A 109 9.82 19.12 -13.71
C GLU A 109 8.94 19.98 -14.62
N ASN A 110 7.98 19.38 -15.29
CA ASN A 110 7.08 20.08 -16.20
C ASN A 110 5.97 20.77 -15.42
N ASN A 111 6.03 22.08 -15.29
CA ASN A 111 5.02 22.91 -14.61
C ASN A 111 3.62 22.85 -15.29
N LEU A 112 3.51 22.30 -16.47
CA LEU A 112 2.25 22.07 -17.18
C LEU A 112 1.62 20.72 -16.84
N ASP A 113 2.36 19.86 -16.12
CA ASP A 113 1.87 18.55 -15.74
C ASP A 113 0.97 18.66 -14.51
N THR A 114 -0.31 18.39 -14.69
CA THR A 114 -1.31 18.46 -13.60
C THR A 114 -1.08 17.39 -12.53
N SER A 115 -0.43 16.29 -12.87
CA SER A 115 -0.13 15.19 -11.95
C SER A 115 0.95 15.54 -10.94
N LYS A 116 1.80 16.53 -11.22
CA LYS A 116 2.99 16.89 -10.43
C LYS A 116 3.99 15.76 -10.21
N GLU A 117 3.78 14.62 -10.83
CA GLU A 117 4.65 13.46 -10.76
C GLU A 117 5.01 12.95 -12.15
N LYS A 118 6.21 12.38 -12.28
CA LYS A 118 6.68 11.78 -13.52
C LYS A 118 6.00 10.43 -13.71
N ALA A 119 5.32 10.26 -14.84
CA ALA A 119 4.57 9.04 -15.12
C ALA A 119 5.48 7.82 -15.20
N LEU A 120 5.08 6.72 -14.58
CA LEU A 120 5.69 5.38 -14.67
C LEU A 120 7.17 5.30 -14.26
N ILE A 121 7.66 6.29 -13.52
CA ILE A 121 9.03 6.32 -12.99
C ILE A 121 8.99 6.71 -11.53
N GLY A 122 9.79 6.00 -10.72
CA GLY A 122 9.88 6.31 -9.30
C GLY A 122 11.04 5.59 -8.60
N VAL A 123 11.17 5.86 -7.32
CA VAL A 123 12.21 5.27 -6.46
C VAL A 123 11.67 3.99 -5.82
N LEU A 124 12.35 2.88 -6.04
CA LEU A 124 12.03 1.61 -5.40
C LEU A 124 12.22 1.71 -3.88
N LYS A 125 11.19 1.44 -3.10
CA LYS A 125 11.21 1.56 -1.63
C LYS A 125 11.22 0.22 -0.92
N HIS A 126 10.51 -0.74 -1.45
CA HIS A 126 10.43 -2.08 -0.89
C HIS A 126 10.52 -3.08 -2.05
N ALA A 127 11.74 -3.53 -2.33
CA ALA A 127 12.02 -4.58 -3.31
C ALA A 127 11.64 -5.94 -2.73
N ASP A 128 11.09 -6.81 -3.57
CA ASP A 128 10.97 -8.23 -3.23
C ASP A 128 12.29 -8.98 -3.51
N GLU A 129 12.36 -10.23 -3.10
CA GLU A 129 13.54 -11.07 -3.32
C GLU A 129 13.88 -11.25 -4.80
N THR A 130 12.87 -11.25 -5.69
CA THR A 130 13.08 -11.40 -7.14
C THR A 130 13.85 -10.21 -7.71
N LEU A 131 13.48 -8.99 -7.33
CA LEU A 131 14.18 -7.78 -7.75
C LEU A 131 15.59 -7.70 -7.15
N ILE A 132 15.74 -8.10 -5.89
CA ILE A 132 17.05 -8.16 -5.23
C ILE A 132 17.99 -9.13 -5.97
N HIS A 133 17.52 -10.32 -6.32
CA HIS A 133 18.28 -11.28 -7.11
C HIS A 133 18.60 -10.78 -8.53
N ALA A 134 17.73 -9.95 -9.10
CA ALA A 134 17.99 -9.28 -10.39
C ALA A 134 18.97 -8.08 -10.28
N GLY A 135 19.50 -7.80 -9.10
CA GLY A 135 20.48 -6.74 -8.87
C GLY A 135 19.88 -5.36 -8.58
N LEU A 136 18.57 -5.28 -8.30
CA LEU A 136 17.94 -4.05 -7.83
C LEU A 136 17.94 -4.00 -6.30
N LYS A 137 17.88 -2.80 -5.76
CA LYS A 137 17.81 -2.55 -4.32
C LYS A 137 16.90 -1.36 -4.01
N ASP A 138 16.49 -1.27 -2.79
CA ASP A 138 15.80 -0.08 -2.28
C ASP A 138 16.64 1.17 -2.53
N GLY A 139 15.99 2.20 -3.05
CA GLY A 139 16.63 3.43 -3.49
C GLY A 139 16.96 3.51 -4.98
N ASP A 140 16.86 2.41 -5.73
CA ASP A 140 17.07 2.46 -7.19
C ASP A 140 15.93 3.22 -7.89
N LEU A 141 16.28 3.97 -8.93
CA LEU A 141 15.32 4.63 -9.82
C LEU A 141 14.85 3.62 -10.88
N VAL A 142 13.55 3.36 -10.91
CA VAL A 142 12.96 2.32 -11.76
C VAL A 142 11.81 2.84 -12.60
N GLY A 143 11.64 2.24 -13.77
CA GLY A 143 10.47 2.39 -14.61
C GLY A 143 9.61 1.14 -14.55
N PHE A 144 8.29 1.31 -14.67
CA PHE A 144 7.34 0.21 -14.65
C PHE A 144 6.27 0.37 -15.73
N SER A 145 5.63 -0.75 -16.09
CA SER A 145 4.54 -0.76 -17.07
C SER A 145 3.27 -0.13 -16.49
N PRO A 146 2.43 0.54 -17.31
CA PRO A 146 1.17 1.12 -16.88
C PRO A 146 0.14 0.06 -16.44
N ASP A 147 -0.92 0.53 -15.79
CA ASP A 147 -2.14 -0.22 -15.42
C ASP A 147 -1.98 -1.26 -14.30
N ASP A 148 -0.85 -1.25 -13.57
CA ASP A 148 -0.66 -2.11 -12.39
C ASP A 148 -0.32 -1.31 -11.12
N GLU A 149 -0.20 -0.01 -11.24
CA GLU A 149 0.09 0.86 -10.10
C GLU A 149 -1.15 1.09 -9.23
N TYR A 150 -1.11 0.58 -8.01
CA TYR A 150 -2.12 0.84 -7.00
C TYR A 150 -1.58 1.76 -5.91
N GLU A 151 -2.30 2.85 -5.68
CA GLU A 151 -1.92 3.83 -4.67
C GLU A 151 -2.11 3.31 -3.25
N PHE A 152 -1.07 3.50 -2.44
CA PHE A 152 -1.06 3.28 -1.00
C PHE A 152 -0.46 4.47 -0.26
N VAL A 153 -0.95 4.72 0.94
CA VAL A 153 -0.29 5.62 1.90
C VAL A 153 0.16 4.77 3.08
N ILE A 154 1.48 4.68 3.27
CA ILE A 154 2.11 3.88 4.31
C ILE A 154 2.96 4.83 5.15
N GLU A 155 2.64 4.93 6.45
CA GLU A 155 3.32 5.84 7.38
C GLU A 155 3.46 7.28 6.85
N GLY A 156 2.38 7.81 6.26
CA GLY A 156 2.36 9.17 5.71
C GLY A 156 3.09 9.33 4.37
N GLN A 157 3.50 8.24 3.74
CA GLN A 157 4.18 8.24 2.46
C GLN A 157 3.29 7.62 1.38
N ARG A 158 3.01 8.39 0.33
CA ARG A 158 2.31 7.87 -0.83
C ARG A 158 3.26 7.06 -1.71
N MET A 159 2.87 5.84 -2.03
CA MET A 159 3.62 4.91 -2.87
C MET A 159 2.68 4.14 -3.78
N TYR A 160 3.22 3.60 -4.85
CA TYR A 160 2.52 2.65 -5.72
C TYR A 160 2.95 1.23 -5.40
N ARG A 161 1.99 0.32 -5.14
CA ARG A 161 2.22 -1.11 -5.22
C ARG A 161 2.26 -1.49 -6.69
N VAL A 162 3.32 -2.14 -7.11
CA VAL A 162 3.53 -2.64 -8.48
C VAL A 162 3.87 -4.12 -8.39
N MET A 163 3.36 -4.94 -9.31
CA MET A 163 3.82 -6.33 -9.42
C MET A 163 5.27 -6.34 -9.93
N THR A 164 6.09 -7.16 -9.31
CA THR A 164 7.53 -7.25 -9.59
C THR A 164 7.85 -7.44 -11.07
N GLN A 165 7.04 -8.25 -11.78
CA GLN A 165 7.20 -8.51 -13.22
C GLN A 165 7.00 -7.28 -14.13
N PHE A 166 6.39 -6.21 -13.62
CA PHE A 166 6.17 -4.98 -14.37
C PHE A 166 7.25 -3.93 -14.15
N ILE A 167 8.25 -4.19 -13.32
CA ILE A 167 9.47 -3.39 -13.27
C ILE A 167 10.28 -3.71 -14.52
N THR A 168 10.48 -2.71 -15.38
CA THR A 168 11.02 -2.91 -16.73
C THR A 168 12.42 -2.36 -16.93
N ILE A 169 12.74 -1.23 -16.29
CA ILE A 169 13.97 -0.48 -16.51
C ILE A 169 14.54 -0.01 -15.19
N LYS A 170 15.85 -0.07 -15.03
CA LYS A 170 16.60 0.66 -14.01
C LYS A 170 17.23 1.89 -14.68
N TYR A 171 17.00 3.06 -14.10
CA TYR A 171 17.59 4.31 -14.55
C TYR A 171 18.77 4.70 -13.65
N GLU A 172 19.70 5.45 -14.25
CA GLU A 172 20.72 6.15 -13.48
C GLU A 172 20.18 7.51 -13.02
N TYR A 173 20.51 7.90 -11.78
CA TYR A 173 20.18 9.22 -11.28
C TYR A 173 20.93 10.31 -12.04
N GLN A 174 20.21 11.36 -12.43
CA GLN A 174 20.78 12.56 -13.07
C GLN A 174 21.04 13.68 -12.06
N GLY A 175 20.60 13.51 -10.80
CA GLY A 175 20.83 14.45 -9.69
C GLY A 175 19.70 15.46 -9.44
N HIS A 176 18.61 15.38 -10.22
CA HIS A 176 17.45 16.26 -10.08
C HIS A 176 16.17 15.54 -9.63
N GLU A 177 16.21 14.22 -9.55
CA GLU A 177 15.08 13.40 -9.16
C GLU A 177 14.75 13.60 -7.69
N LYS A 178 13.58 14.17 -7.43
CA LYS A 178 13.07 14.38 -6.07
C LYS A 178 11.85 13.52 -5.85
N GLU A 179 11.84 12.77 -4.76
CA GLU A 179 10.65 12.01 -4.36
C GLU A 179 9.46 12.96 -4.15
N TYR A 180 8.33 12.57 -4.72
CA TYR A 180 7.09 13.31 -4.58
C TYR A 180 6.20 12.70 -3.49
N ASN A 181 5.78 13.53 -2.53
CA ASN A 181 4.81 13.14 -1.52
C ASN A 181 3.78 14.26 -1.37
N PRO A 182 2.54 14.07 -1.82
CA PRO A 182 1.52 15.09 -1.73
C PRO A 182 1.18 15.41 -0.26
N SER A 183 0.83 16.66 0.02
CA SER A 183 0.55 17.12 1.38
C SER A 183 -0.58 16.35 2.08
N TRP A 184 -1.58 15.91 1.33
CA TRP A 184 -2.69 15.11 1.88
C TRP A 184 -2.25 13.73 2.41
N ALA A 185 -1.18 13.15 1.86
CA ALA A 185 -0.66 11.86 2.33
C ALA A 185 0.01 11.96 3.71
N GLN A 186 0.49 13.14 4.08
CA GLN A 186 1.18 13.36 5.36
C GLN A 186 0.21 13.52 6.54
N SER A 187 -1.06 13.70 6.28
CA SER A 187 -2.09 13.96 7.30
C SER A 187 -2.92 12.73 7.67
N GLY A 188 -2.54 11.55 7.19
CA GLY A 188 -3.18 10.26 7.43
C GLY A 188 -2.67 9.53 8.67
#